data_a442765ce1ee1570873987a27923a3d1
#
_entry.id   a442765ce1ee1570873987a27923a3d1
#
_cell.length_a   1.000
_cell.length_b   1.000
_cell.length_c   1.000
_cell.angle_alpha   90.00
_cell.angle_beta   90.00
_cell.angle_gamma   90.00
#
_symmetry.space_group_name_H-M   'P 1'
#
loop_
_entity.id
_entity.type
_entity.pdbx_description
1 polymer ?
#
loop_
_entity_poly.entity_id
_entity_poly.type
_entity_poly.pdbx_seq_one_letter_code
_entity_poly.pdbx_strand_id
1 'polypeptide(L)'
;MNEWLRHDCDRLEEGYVETRLPCGLRVLVCPKDRATYHASLSVGHGSMDRFGGGHTLPMGTAHFLEHVMFRRDPCRFNGSDSYDDDFAALGAESNAYTAHDRTVYYVSCTSRFPHALKSLLGMVSELYVTRETVAREREIIAEEIRMNADDPWEQCCAAARTALFGRHPVREEICGSEASIRRITPSLLQEAFRRFYRPDNMVLTVCGRVTAEEILAAVRDATQAWSIEAGEAVPVAAPRVKVKSGAFVSRTVIRRPVSKPLFCIGIKYPSPPAGSTVLWRRDLTMSVLCETLFSHAGEFYSSLFESGTVSPGTSYGFLVGASPRLPDPLAYGYFDLAGECDSPEAVMDAFLTFVEDVRKNGLCREDFRRAKRVLYAEFIANFDTTEDVASLLGSYAADGLCAYDFFDALDGITLADAESLFDKAFRESQYTLAVVLPLEEGTARKELS
;
A
#
# COMPACT_ATOMS: atom_id res chain seq x y z
N MET A 1 2.56 -8.19 34.66
CA MET A 1 3.48 -8.74 33.64
C MET A 1 2.72 -8.70 32.34
N ASN A 2 3.28 -8.14 31.27
CA ASN A 2 2.64 -8.27 29.95
C ASN A 2 2.81 -9.74 29.53
N GLU A 3 1.72 -10.36 29.12
CA GLU A 3 1.74 -11.71 28.59
C GLU A 3 2.19 -11.63 27.14
N TRP A 4 3.28 -12.32 26.79
CA TRP A 4 3.73 -12.46 25.42
C TRP A 4 2.94 -13.59 24.75
N LEU A 5 2.31 -13.26 23.62
CA LEU A 5 1.77 -14.26 22.70
C LEU A 5 2.90 -14.68 21.77
N ARG A 6 3.21 -15.95 21.71
CA ARG A 6 4.23 -16.52 20.85
C ARG A 6 3.60 -17.09 19.59
N HIS A 7 4.20 -16.79 18.45
CA HIS A 7 3.87 -17.34 17.16
C HIS A 7 5.09 -18.08 16.62
N ASP A 8 4.96 -19.36 16.39
CA ASP A 8 6.03 -20.22 15.85
C ASP A 8 5.61 -20.75 14.47
N CYS A 9 6.57 -20.93 13.58
CA CYS A 9 6.38 -21.48 12.25
C CYS A 9 7.41 -22.58 11.97
N ASP A 10 6.98 -23.84 12.07
CA ASP A 10 7.85 -24.99 11.83
C ASP A 10 8.42 -25.03 10.40
N ARG A 11 7.68 -24.49 9.42
CA ARG A 11 8.12 -24.47 8.01
C ARG A 11 9.27 -23.50 7.76
N LEU A 12 9.42 -22.49 8.60
CA LEU A 12 10.50 -21.50 8.53
C LEU A 12 11.56 -21.73 9.61
N GLU A 13 11.29 -22.60 10.59
CA GLU A 13 12.09 -22.77 11.80
C GLU A 13 12.30 -21.45 12.56
N GLU A 14 11.28 -20.58 12.55
CA GLU A 14 11.30 -19.23 13.09
C GLU A 14 10.07 -18.91 13.92
N GLY A 15 10.16 -17.83 14.70
CA GLY A 15 9.04 -17.33 15.46
C GLY A 15 9.19 -15.86 15.82
N TYR A 16 8.08 -15.25 16.19
CA TYR A 16 8.05 -13.93 16.79
C TYR A 16 7.15 -13.92 18.02
N VAL A 17 7.30 -12.90 18.83
CA VAL A 17 6.44 -12.67 19.99
C VAL A 17 5.69 -11.36 19.85
N GLU A 18 4.48 -11.33 20.35
CA GLU A 18 3.60 -10.17 20.33
C GLU A 18 3.09 -9.83 21.73
N THR A 19 2.96 -8.55 22.02
CA THR A 19 2.27 -8.07 23.22
C THR A 19 1.53 -6.75 22.92
N ARG A 20 0.56 -6.41 23.79
CA ARG A 20 -0.11 -5.13 23.79
C ARG A 20 0.21 -4.38 25.07
N LEU A 21 0.69 -3.15 24.92
CA LEU A 21 0.97 -2.26 26.07
C LEU A 21 -0.32 -1.73 26.68
N PRO A 22 -0.29 -1.26 27.95
CA PRO A 22 -1.46 -0.62 28.60
C PRO A 22 -2.01 0.59 27.81
N CYS A 23 -1.17 1.33 27.10
CA CYS A 23 -1.59 2.43 26.22
C CYS A 23 -2.28 1.96 24.92
N GLY A 24 -2.30 0.65 24.66
CA GLY A 24 -2.93 0.07 23.47
C GLY A 24 -1.98 -0.27 22.33
N LEU A 25 -0.73 0.21 22.34
CA LEU A 25 0.27 -0.09 21.29
C LEU A 25 0.54 -1.59 21.22
N ARG A 26 0.41 -2.15 20.01
CA ARG A 26 0.83 -3.52 19.72
C ARG A 26 2.32 -3.54 19.38
N VAL A 27 3.05 -4.47 19.95
CA VAL A 27 4.49 -4.62 19.74
C VAL A 27 4.79 -6.05 19.35
N LEU A 28 5.38 -6.21 18.16
CA LEU A 28 5.87 -7.47 17.64
C LEU A 28 7.40 -7.45 17.67
N VAL A 29 8.01 -8.53 18.12
CA VAL A 29 9.47 -8.69 18.13
C VAL A 29 9.84 -10.00 17.47
N CYS A 30 10.61 -9.93 16.39
CA CYS A 30 11.16 -11.08 15.68
C CYS A 30 12.69 -11.09 15.86
N PRO A 31 13.23 -11.88 16.79
CA PRO A 31 14.67 -12.01 16.96
C PRO A 31 15.29 -12.68 15.74
N LYS A 32 16.31 -12.05 15.14
CA LYS A 32 17.08 -12.60 14.02
C LYS A 32 18.56 -12.38 14.26
N ASP A 33 19.39 -13.40 14.02
CA ASP A 33 20.84 -13.26 14.07
C ASP A 33 21.37 -12.64 12.76
N ARG A 34 21.11 -11.35 12.59
CA ARG A 34 21.56 -10.53 11.46
C ARG A 34 22.31 -9.31 11.98
N ALA A 35 23.18 -8.74 11.14
CA ALA A 35 23.92 -7.52 11.48
C ALA A 35 23.06 -6.25 11.44
N THR A 36 21.91 -6.32 10.77
CA THR A 36 20.96 -5.21 10.62
C THR A 36 19.82 -5.31 11.64
N TYR A 37 19.33 -4.14 12.03
CA TYR A 37 18.12 -3.97 12.83
C TYR A 37 17.11 -3.17 12.02
N HIS A 38 15.88 -3.55 12.10
CA HIS A 38 14.77 -2.79 11.49
C HIS A 38 13.61 -2.64 12.48
N ALA A 39 13.05 -1.45 12.50
CA ALA A 39 11.80 -1.17 13.19
C ALA A 39 10.84 -0.45 12.25
N SER A 40 9.62 -0.95 12.14
CA SER A 40 8.52 -0.30 11.43
C SER A 40 7.37 0.00 12.37
N LEU A 41 6.81 1.20 12.26
CA LEU A 41 5.62 1.64 13.00
C LEU A 41 4.50 1.96 12.02
N SER A 42 3.48 1.12 12.00
CA SER A 42 2.29 1.32 11.20
C SER A 42 1.23 2.08 11.98
N VAL A 43 0.72 3.16 11.41
CA VAL A 43 -0.40 3.96 11.92
C VAL A 43 -1.61 3.73 11.03
N GLY A 44 -2.75 3.38 11.61
CA GLY A 44 -4.00 3.18 10.88
C GLY A 44 -4.62 4.50 10.41
N HIS A 45 -3.93 5.18 9.52
CA HIS A 45 -4.34 6.41 8.84
C HIS A 45 -3.79 6.41 7.43
N GLY A 46 -4.66 6.27 6.44
CA GLY A 46 -4.31 6.30 5.02
C GLY A 46 -5.08 7.36 4.25
N SER A 47 -4.86 7.39 2.94
CA SER A 47 -5.48 8.40 2.06
C SER A 47 -7.01 8.33 2.06
N MET A 48 -7.60 7.18 2.38
CA MET A 48 -9.05 6.97 2.43
C MET A 48 -9.68 7.33 3.79
N ASP A 49 -8.90 7.53 4.86
CA ASP A 49 -9.37 7.85 6.20
C ASP A 49 -9.70 9.35 6.38
N ARG A 50 -10.49 9.89 5.46
CA ARG A 50 -10.80 11.33 5.40
C ARG A 50 -12.13 11.72 6.05
N PHE A 51 -13.00 10.73 6.30
CA PHE A 51 -14.39 10.94 6.67
C PHE A 51 -14.62 10.74 8.16
N GLY A 52 -15.55 11.51 8.76
CA GLY A 52 -15.94 11.43 10.15
C GLY A 52 -15.64 12.71 10.94
N GLY A 53 -16.03 12.76 12.22
CA GLY A 53 -15.82 13.95 13.05
C GLY A 53 -16.63 15.19 12.63
N GLY A 54 -17.67 15.03 11.79
CA GLY A 54 -18.54 16.11 11.34
C GLY A 54 -18.11 16.81 10.04
N HIS A 55 -16.92 16.56 9.53
CA HIS A 55 -16.45 17.08 8.25
C HIS A 55 -15.47 16.13 7.55
N THR A 56 -15.12 16.46 6.31
CA THR A 56 -14.21 15.66 5.47
C THR A 56 -12.86 16.34 5.40
N LEU A 57 -11.80 15.62 5.78
CA LEU A 57 -10.43 16.09 5.61
C LEU A 57 -10.10 16.24 4.11
N PRO A 58 -9.27 17.22 3.70
CA PRO A 58 -8.82 17.33 2.32
C PRO A 58 -8.07 16.07 1.86
N MET A 59 -8.12 15.79 0.54
CA MET A 59 -7.26 14.76 -0.06
C MET A 59 -5.79 15.10 0.20
N GLY A 60 -4.96 14.05 0.40
CA GLY A 60 -3.55 14.21 0.71
C GLY A 60 -3.24 14.50 2.18
N THR A 61 -4.25 14.56 3.09
CA THR A 61 -3.99 14.85 4.51
C THR A 61 -3.10 13.81 5.18
N ALA A 62 -3.28 12.50 4.90
CA ALA A 62 -2.45 11.44 5.47
C ALA A 62 -1.00 11.56 4.99
N HIS A 63 -0.79 11.74 3.70
CA HIS A 63 0.53 11.95 3.10
C HIS A 63 1.19 13.26 3.58
N PHE A 64 0.42 14.33 3.72
CA PHE A 64 0.93 15.57 4.30
C PHE A 64 1.37 15.40 5.76
N LEU A 65 0.63 14.62 6.56
CA LEU A 65 1.04 14.26 7.91
C LEU A 65 2.34 13.45 7.90
N GLU A 66 2.50 12.50 6.99
CA GLU A 66 3.73 11.75 6.82
C GLU A 66 4.93 12.69 6.73
N HIS A 67 4.92 13.69 5.84
CA HIS A 67 5.98 14.67 5.66
C HIS A 67 6.25 15.49 6.92
N VAL A 68 5.21 16.03 7.55
CA VAL A 68 5.39 16.91 8.73
C VAL A 68 5.80 16.15 9.99
N MET A 69 5.56 14.85 10.07
CA MET A 69 6.00 14.03 11.20
C MET A 69 7.52 13.97 11.36
N PHE A 70 8.28 14.15 10.29
CA PHE A 70 9.73 14.28 10.38
C PHE A 70 10.19 15.62 10.97
N ARG A 71 9.29 16.59 11.14
CA ARG A 71 9.60 17.91 11.70
C ARG A 71 9.48 17.95 13.21
N ARG A 72 10.35 18.73 13.88
CA ARG A 72 10.36 18.92 15.33
C ARG A 72 10.65 20.35 15.70
N ASP A 73 10.38 20.71 16.97
CA ASP A 73 10.61 22.06 17.50
C ASP A 73 12.12 22.31 17.68
N PRO A 74 12.73 23.19 16.87
CA PRO A 74 14.17 23.47 16.96
C PRO A 74 14.56 24.10 18.32
N CYS A 75 13.64 24.74 19.03
CA CYS A 75 13.92 25.30 20.36
C CYS A 75 14.15 24.20 21.41
N ARG A 76 13.53 23.03 21.22
CA ARG A 76 13.68 21.86 22.12
C ARG A 76 14.84 20.94 21.73
N PHE A 77 15.31 21.03 20.51
CA PHE A 77 16.28 20.10 19.92
C PHE A 77 17.56 20.79 19.41
N ASN A 78 18.08 21.78 20.19
CA ASN A 78 19.35 22.47 19.94
C ASN A 78 19.48 23.07 18.53
N GLY A 79 18.37 23.55 17.97
CA GLY A 79 18.33 24.15 16.63
C GLY A 79 18.03 23.18 15.48
N SER A 80 18.00 21.87 15.73
CA SER A 80 17.58 20.89 14.72
C SER A 80 16.07 20.91 14.55
N ASP A 81 15.59 20.99 13.31
CA ASP A 81 14.17 21.03 12.94
C ASP A 81 13.66 19.73 12.29
N SER A 82 14.52 18.69 12.20
CA SER A 82 14.17 17.40 11.63
C SER A 82 14.69 16.22 12.47
N TYR A 83 13.91 15.15 12.52
CA TYR A 83 14.34 13.84 13.03
C TYR A 83 15.37 13.17 12.13
N ASP A 84 15.46 13.56 10.84
CA ASP A 84 16.49 13.05 9.93
C ASP A 84 17.92 13.33 10.44
N ASP A 85 18.11 14.45 11.17
CA ASP A 85 19.40 14.77 11.80
C ASP A 85 19.81 13.72 12.84
N ASP A 86 18.83 13.20 13.62
CA ASP A 86 19.10 12.16 14.60
C ASP A 86 19.45 10.85 13.91
N PHE A 87 18.68 10.45 12.89
CA PHE A 87 18.92 9.22 12.16
C PHE A 87 20.27 9.27 11.44
N ALA A 88 20.59 10.37 10.79
CA ALA A 88 21.90 10.58 10.16
C ALA A 88 23.06 10.50 11.17
N ALA A 89 22.93 11.13 12.36
CA ALA A 89 23.95 11.08 13.42
C ALA A 89 24.13 9.66 14.01
N LEU A 90 23.10 8.81 13.92
CA LEU A 90 23.15 7.42 14.34
C LEU A 90 23.68 6.48 13.24
N GLY A 91 23.84 6.96 12.01
CA GLY A 91 24.12 6.13 10.84
C GLY A 91 22.96 5.20 10.51
N ALA A 92 21.74 5.66 10.77
CA ALA A 92 20.52 4.96 10.49
C ALA A 92 19.86 5.53 9.22
N GLU A 93 19.21 4.67 8.46
CA GLU A 93 18.34 5.02 7.33
C GLU A 93 16.89 5.03 7.80
N SER A 94 16.17 6.10 7.53
CA SER A 94 14.76 6.25 7.88
C SER A 94 13.95 6.64 6.64
N ASN A 95 12.72 6.17 6.59
CA ASN A 95 11.78 6.57 5.54
C ASN A 95 10.34 6.34 6.02
N ALA A 96 9.37 6.73 5.19
CA ALA A 96 7.95 6.47 5.42
C ALA A 96 7.22 6.29 4.09
N TYR A 97 6.02 5.77 4.16
CA TYR A 97 5.09 5.75 3.04
C TYR A 97 3.64 5.79 3.51
N THR A 98 2.78 6.37 2.71
CA THR A 98 1.33 6.37 2.91
C THR A 98 0.65 5.46 1.88
N ALA A 99 -0.24 4.60 2.37
CA ALA A 99 -1.12 3.76 1.57
C ALA A 99 -2.58 4.26 1.66
N HIS A 100 -3.52 3.48 1.15
CA HIS A 100 -4.95 3.83 1.24
C HIS A 100 -5.50 3.75 2.67
N ASP A 101 -4.96 2.88 3.51
CA ASP A 101 -5.49 2.53 4.84
C ASP A 101 -4.49 2.74 5.98
N ARG A 102 -3.24 3.07 5.69
CA ARG A 102 -2.19 3.22 6.70
C ARG A 102 -1.07 4.15 6.24
N THR A 103 -0.31 4.67 7.21
CA THR A 103 1.01 5.28 7.03
C THR A 103 2.01 4.49 7.84
N VAL A 104 3.17 4.19 7.28
CA VAL A 104 4.24 3.42 7.93
C VAL A 104 5.50 4.26 7.99
N TYR A 105 6.09 4.34 9.17
CA TYR A 105 7.39 4.95 9.44
C TYR A 105 8.37 3.86 9.81
N TYR A 106 9.59 3.90 9.28
CA TYR A 106 10.56 2.85 9.58
C TYR A 106 11.98 3.36 9.67
N VAL A 107 12.82 2.60 10.34
CA VAL A 107 14.24 2.86 10.50
C VAL A 107 15.04 1.56 10.41
N SER A 108 16.13 1.61 9.65
CA SER A 108 17.15 0.55 9.56
C SER A 108 18.50 1.04 10.05
N CYS A 109 19.23 0.21 10.78
CA CYS A 109 20.59 0.52 11.21
C CYS A 109 21.39 -0.75 11.50
N THR A 110 22.70 -0.60 11.66
CA THR A 110 23.62 -1.70 12.04
C THR A 110 24.17 -1.55 13.47
N SER A 111 23.91 -0.42 14.12
CA SER A 111 24.38 -0.12 15.47
C SER A 111 23.48 0.90 16.15
N ARG A 112 23.61 1.06 17.47
CA ARG A 112 22.87 2.06 18.26
C ARG A 112 21.33 1.99 18.09
N PHE A 113 20.80 0.81 17.77
CA PHE A 113 19.39 0.58 17.51
C PHE A 113 18.43 1.12 18.59
N PRO A 114 18.71 0.98 19.91
CA PRO A 114 17.82 1.56 20.93
C PRO A 114 17.62 3.08 20.81
N HIS A 115 18.64 3.82 20.33
CA HIS A 115 18.52 5.26 20.09
C HIS A 115 17.69 5.55 18.84
N ALA A 116 17.90 4.79 17.75
CA ALA A 116 17.10 4.92 16.53
C ALA A 116 15.62 4.58 16.79
N LEU A 117 15.34 3.52 17.55
CA LEU A 117 13.98 3.18 17.98
C LEU A 117 13.35 4.28 18.84
N LYS A 118 14.11 4.89 19.75
CA LYS A 118 13.62 6.02 20.56
C LYS A 118 13.29 7.23 19.71
N SER A 119 14.11 7.56 18.70
CA SER A 119 13.82 8.66 17.75
C SER A 119 12.58 8.37 16.92
N LEU A 120 12.39 7.14 16.41
CA LEU A 120 11.20 6.71 15.68
C LEU A 120 9.93 6.85 16.53
N LEU A 121 9.95 6.37 17.77
CA LEU A 121 8.82 6.48 18.69
C LEU A 121 8.56 7.93 19.13
N GLY A 122 9.62 8.72 19.30
CA GLY A 122 9.52 10.15 19.61
C GLY A 122 8.87 10.93 18.47
N MET A 123 9.24 10.63 17.24
CA MET A 123 8.70 11.26 16.03
C MET A 123 7.17 11.16 15.95
N VAL A 124 6.60 9.98 16.22
CA VAL A 124 5.15 9.75 16.10
C VAL A 124 4.36 10.13 17.37
N SER A 125 5.04 10.52 18.43
CA SER A 125 4.41 10.85 19.73
C SER A 125 3.88 12.28 19.83
N GLU A 126 4.41 13.20 19.04
CA GLU A 126 4.10 14.62 19.10
C GLU A 126 4.13 15.22 17.68
N LEU A 127 3.15 16.02 17.34
CA LEU A 127 3.12 16.75 16.09
C LEU A 127 3.62 18.19 16.30
N TYR A 128 4.76 18.52 15.71
CA TYR A 128 5.22 19.90 15.59
C TYR A 128 4.80 20.47 14.23
N VAL A 129 3.85 21.40 14.24
CA VAL A 129 3.32 22.01 13.02
C VAL A 129 3.04 23.49 13.23
N THR A 130 3.69 24.32 12.38
CA THR A 130 3.49 25.76 12.32
C THR A 130 2.96 26.16 10.95
N ARG A 131 2.61 27.42 10.74
CA ARG A 131 2.23 27.93 9.42
C ARG A 131 3.41 27.85 8.43
N GLU A 132 4.62 28.06 8.92
CA GLU A 132 5.86 28.04 8.15
C GLU A 132 6.20 26.62 7.70
N THR A 133 6.12 25.62 8.63
CA THR A 133 6.36 24.22 8.28
C THR A 133 5.32 23.73 7.26
N VAL A 134 4.05 24.04 7.43
CA VAL A 134 3.00 23.69 6.46
C VAL A 134 3.20 24.36 5.10
N ALA A 135 3.68 25.61 5.07
CA ALA A 135 3.95 26.27 3.81
C ALA A 135 5.11 25.60 3.06
N ARG A 136 6.19 25.26 3.77
CA ARG A 136 7.37 24.59 3.20
C ARG A 136 7.02 23.19 2.66
N GLU A 137 6.38 22.36 3.48
CA GLU A 137 6.01 21.01 3.05
C GLU A 137 5.00 21.01 1.90
N ARG A 138 4.09 21.98 1.87
CA ARG A 138 3.14 22.13 0.75
C ARG A 138 3.86 22.33 -0.59
N GLU A 139 4.94 23.10 -0.64
CA GLU A 139 5.72 23.29 -1.88
C GLU A 139 6.42 21.98 -2.28
N ILE A 140 6.99 21.24 -1.32
CA ILE A 140 7.63 19.95 -1.59
C ILE A 140 6.60 18.95 -2.15
N ILE A 141 5.46 18.81 -1.49
CA ILE A 141 4.38 17.91 -1.94
C ILE A 141 3.80 18.39 -3.29
N ALA A 142 3.73 19.69 -3.54
CA ALA A 142 3.29 20.18 -4.83
C ALA A 142 4.23 19.80 -5.97
N GLU A 143 5.55 19.81 -5.74
CA GLU A 143 6.53 19.29 -6.72
C GLU A 143 6.37 17.78 -6.94
N GLU A 144 6.18 17.02 -5.89
CA GLU A 144 5.91 15.58 -5.99
C GLU A 144 4.63 15.30 -6.80
N ILE A 145 3.55 16.04 -6.54
CA ILE A 145 2.30 15.93 -7.31
C ILE A 145 2.55 16.22 -8.79
N ARG A 146 3.36 17.25 -9.12
CA ARG A 146 3.70 17.54 -10.51
C ARG A 146 4.53 16.45 -11.14
N MET A 147 5.54 15.93 -10.42
CA MET A 147 6.37 14.83 -10.89
C MET A 147 5.52 13.60 -11.21
N ASN A 148 4.59 13.21 -10.33
CA ASN A 148 3.66 12.10 -10.57
C ASN A 148 2.69 12.40 -11.73
N ALA A 149 2.25 13.67 -11.86
CA ALA A 149 1.40 14.10 -12.96
C ALA A 149 2.11 14.14 -14.30
N ASP A 150 3.44 14.24 -14.33
CA ASP A 150 4.26 14.20 -15.54
C ASP A 150 4.65 12.77 -15.95
N ASP A 151 4.46 11.78 -15.06
CA ASP A 151 4.73 10.37 -15.37
C ASP A 151 3.60 9.78 -16.24
N PRO A 152 3.87 9.43 -17.51
CA PRO A 152 2.87 8.87 -18.40
C PRO A 152 2.30 7.53 -17.93
N TRP A 153 3.10 6.72 -17.19
CA TRP A 153 2.67 5.45 -16.62
C TRP A 153 1.62 5.66 -15.54
N GLU A 154 1.92 6.51 -14.56
CA GLU A 154 0.98 6.86 -13.49
C GLU A 154 -0.32 7.45 -14.05
N GLN A 155 -0.22 8.31 -15.05
CA GLN A 155 -1.40 8.86 -15.73
C GLN A 155 -2.26 7.80 -16.40
N CYS A 156 -1.65 6.79 -17.03
CA CYS A 156 -2.36 5.70 -17.67
C CYS A 156 -3.16 4.88 -16.64
N CYS A 157 -2.51 4.47 -15.55
CA CYS A 157 -3.13 3.71 -14.48
C CYS A 157 -4.21 4.51 -13.72
N ALA A 158 -3.95 5.80 -13.42
CA ALA A 158 -4.91 6.70 -12.80
C ALA A 158 -6.17 6.92 -13.66
N ALA A 159 -5.99 7.02 -14.99
CA ALA A 159 -7.10 7.13 -15.93
C ALA A 159 -7.97 5.86 -15.92
N ALA A 160 -7.37 4.67 -15.88
CA ALA A 160 -8.09 3.41 -15.74
C ALA A 160 -8.87 3.34 -14.43
N ARG A 161 -8.24 3.66 -13.28
CA ARG A 161 -8.92 3.74 -11.98
C ARG A 161 -10.10 4.72 -12.00
N THR A 162 -9.90 5.90 -12.60
CA THR A 162 -10.96 6.91 -12.73
C THR A 162 -12.12 6.41 -13.59
N ALA A 163 -11.84 5.74 -14.70
CA ALA A 163 -12.85 5.16 -15.57
C ALA A 163 -13.65 4.05 -14.90
N LEU A 164 -13.06 3.29 -13.99
CA LEU A 164 -13.72 2.22 -13.24
C LEU A 164 -14.57 2.75 -12.08
N PHE A 165 -14.05 3.71 -11.30
CA PHE A 165 -14.61 4.07 -10.00
C PHE A 165 -15.37 5.41 -9.97
N GLY A 166 -15.27 6.21 -11.03
CA GLY A 166 -16.02 7.46 -11.17
C GLY A 166 -15.73 8.48 -10.06
N ARG A 167 -16.56 8.54 -9.01
CA ARG A 167 -16.42 9.47 -7.88
C ARG A 167 -15.92 8.82 -6.58
N HIS A 168 -15.59 7.54 -6.60
CA HIS A 168 -15.13 6.84 -5.41
C HIS A 168 -13.71 7.32 -5.02
N PRO A 169 -13.40 7.51 -3.71
CA PRO A 169 -12.09 8.01 -3.26
C PRO A 169 -10.90 7.15 -3.69
N VAL A 170 -11.06 5.85 -3.93
CA VAL A 170 -9.98 4.96 -4.39
C VAL A 170 -9.33 5.39 -5.72
N ARG A 171 -10.00 6.22 -6.51
CA ARG A 171 -9.45 6.79 -7.74
C ARG A 171 -8.48 7.95 -7.49
N GLU A 172 -8.54 8.53 -6.29
CA GLU A 172 -7.78 9.73 -5.95
C GLU A 172 -6.33 9.35 -5.63
N GLU A 173 -5.40 10.20 -6.04
CA GLU A 173 -3.99 10.03 -5.71
C GLU A 173 -3.75 10.17 -4.21
N ILE A 174 -2.82 9.38 -3.66
CA ILE A 174 -2.52 9.35 -2.22
C ILE A 174 -2.00 10.70 -1.74
N CYS A 175 -1.13 11.35 -2.52
CA CYS A 175 -0.62 12.70 -2.26
C CYS A 175 -1.69 13.81 -2.42
N GLY A 176 -2.85 13.47 -2.99
CA GLY A 176 -3.91 14.43 -3.29
C GLY A 176 -3.66 15.22 -4.57
N SER A 177 -4.15 16.44 -4.62
CA SER A 177 -3.95 17.40 -5.72
C SER A 177 -3.47 18.73 -5.17
N GLU A 178 -2.83 19.56 -6.00
CA GLU A 178 -2.44 20.93 -5.59
C GLU A 178 -3.61 21.71 -4.99
N ALA A 179 -4.81 21.59 -5.56
CA ALA A 179 -6.00 22.25 -5.04
C ALA A 179 -6.43 21.71 -3.68
N SER A 180 -6.23 20.42 -3.39
CA SER A 180 -6.58 19.83 -2.10
C SER A 180 -5.57 20.17 -1.02
N ILE A 181 -4.27 20.09 -1.30
CA ILE A 181 -3.22 20.39 -0.32
C ILE A 181 -3.17 21.86 0.08
N ARG A 182 -3.61 22.79 -0.80
CA ARG A 182 -3.78 24.21 -0.44
C ARG A 182 -4.78 24.44 0.67
N ARG A 183 -5.74 23.54 0.88
CA ARG A 183 -6.75 23.63 1.95
C ARG A 183 -6.28 23.03 3.28
N ILE A 184 -5.13 22.34 3.28
CA ILE A 184 -4.57 21.76 4.50
C ILE A 184 -3.94 22.87 5.34
N THR A 185 -4.34 22.91 6.62
CA THR A 185 -3.90 23.91 7.60
C THR A 185 -3.29 23.23 8.82
N PRO A 186 -2.50 23.94 9.65
CA PRO A 186 -1.99 23.38 10.90
C PRO A 186 -3.08 22.78 11.80
N SER A 187 -4.25 23.43 11.89
CA SER A 187 -5.36 22.92 12.71
C SER A 187 -5.97 21.63 12.18
N LEU A 188 -6.06 21.46 10.85
CA LEU A 188 -6.54 20.21 10.25
C LEU A 188 -5.54 19.07 10.45
N LEU A 189 -4.24 19.34 10.35
CA LEU A 189 -3.21 18.35 10.63
C LEU A 189 -3.20 17.94 12.11
N GLN A 190 -3.34 18.89 13.03
CA GLN A 190 -3.48 18.60 14.46
C GLN A 190 -4.74 17.79 14.78
N GLU A 191 -5.84 18.04 14.07
CA GLU A 191 -7.06 17.25 14.21
C GLU A 191 -6.85 15.82 13.73
N ALA A 192 -6.30 15.63 12.52
CA ALA A 192 -6.00 14.32 11.97
C ALA A 192 -5.00 13.56 12.87
N PHE A 193 -3.96 14.22 13.36
CA PHE A 193 -3.01 13.64 14.29
C PHE A 193 -3.71 13.11 15.55
N ARG A 194 -4.45 13.95 16.28
CA ARG A 194 -5.18 13.55 17.50
C ARG A 194 -6.16 12.40 17.25
N ARG A 195 -6.71 12.32 16.05
CA ARG A 195 -7.69 11.31 15.70
C ARG A 195 -7.06 9.95 15.40
N PHE A 196 -5.94 9.92 14.69
CA PHE A 196 -5.38 8.69 14.14
C PHE A 196 -4.08 8.26 14.82
N TYR A 197 -3.24 9.17 15.29
CA TYR A 197 -1.93 8.88 15.91
C TYR A 197 -2.08 8.55 17.38
N ARG A 198 -2.85 7.51 17.63
CA ARG A 198 -3.10 6.97 18.98
C ARG A 198 -2.43 5.60 19.10
N PRO A 199 -1.87 5.27 20.28
CA PRO A 199 -1.18 4.00 20.52
C PRO A 199 -2.02 2.78 20.16
N ASP A 200 -3.33 2.81 20.43
CA ASP A 200 -4.26 1.71 20.13
C ASP A 200 -4.57 1.54 18.64
N ASN A 201 -4.18 2.51 17.82
CA ASN A 201 -4.26 2.50 16.35
C ASN A 201 -2.89 2.27 15.68
N MET A 202 -1.89 1.81 16.46
CA MET A 202 -0.51 1.62 16.00
C MET A 202 -0.02 0.20 16.23
N VAL A 203 0.87 -0.24 15.33
CA VAL A 203 1.59 -1.51 15.42
C VAL A 203 3.08 -1.23 15.22
N LEU A 204 3.88 -1.54 16.22
CA LEU A 204 5.34 -1.52 16.14
C LEU A 204 5.84 -2.95 15.87
N THR A 205 6.65 -3.10 14.84
CA THR A 205 7.35 -4.37 14.56
C THR A 205 8.84 -4.14 14.57
N VAL A 206 9.56 -4.98 15.29
CA VAL A 206 11.03 -4.92 15.43
C VAL A 206 11.63 -6.25 15.00
N CYS A 207 12.64 -6.20 14.14
CA CYS A 207 13.41 -7.35 13.70
C CYS A 207 14.92 -7.08 13.81
N GLY A 208 15.67 -8.07 14.29
CA GLY A 208 17.12 -7.97 14.44
C GLY A 208 17.67 -8.78 15.61
N ARG A 209 18.93 -8.56 15.97
CA ARG A 209 19.58 -9.22 17.11
C ARG A 209 19.19 -8.55 18.43
N VAL A 210 17.93 -8.76 18.83
CA VAL A 210 17.29 -8.17 20.00
C VAL A 210 16.53 -9.24 20.80
N THR A 211 16.29 -8.97 22.08
CA THR A 211 15.36 -9.75 22.89
C THR A 211 14.03 -9.00 23.05
N ALA A 212 12.96 -9.74 23.31
CA ALA A 212 11.65 -9.15 23.55
C ALA A 212 11.66 -8.22 24.77
N GLU A 213 12.41 -8.60 25.81
CA GLU A 213 12.52 -7.83 27.05
C GLU A 213 13.24 -6.50 26.85
N GLU A 214 14.34 -6.48 26.07
CA GLU A 214 15.08 -5.26 25.73
C GLU A 214 14.18 -4.29 24.97
N ILE A 215 13.46 -4.77 23.96
CA ILE A 215 12.55 -3.94 23.17
C ILE A 215 11.41 -3.42 24.03
N LEU A 216 10.81 -4.28 24.85
CA LEU A 216 9.71 -3.87 25.73
C LEU A 216 10.15 -2.78 26.73
N ALA A 217 11.37 -2.89 27.28
CA ALA A 217 11.91 -1.88 28.16
C ALA A 217 12.13 -0.54 27.44
N ALA A 218 12.71 -0.57 26.24
CA ALA A 218 12.93 0.63 25.42
C ALA A 218 11.63 1.31 24.99
N VAL A 219 10.63 0.50 24.57
CA VAL A 219 9.32 1.03 24.14
C VAL A 219 8.56 1.63 25.33
N ARG A 220 8.60 1.00 26.50
CA ARG A 220 7.97 1.54 27.72
C ARG A 220 8.61 2.86 28.13
N ASP A 221 9.94 2.97 28.11
CA ASP A 221 10.63 4.22 28.41
C ASP A 221 10.22 5.34 27.45
N ALA A 222 10.20 5.05 26.14
CA ALA A 222 9.81 6.01 25.13
C ALA A 222 8.33 6.44 25.24
N THR A 223 7.42 5.49 25.54
CA THR A 223 5.97 5.74 25.57
C THR A 223 5.49 6.37 26.90
N GLN A 224 6.30 6.38 27.95
CA GLN A 224 5.98 7.12 29.20
C GLN A 224 5.77 8.62 28.96
N ALA A 225 6.47 9.19 28.00
CA ALA A 225 6.38 10.61 27.65
C ALA A 225 5.22 10.92 26.68
N TRP A 226 4.51 9.91 26.20
CA TRP A 226 3.42 10.13 25.27
C TRP A 226 2.22 10.77 25.99
N SER A 227 1.85 11.96 25.55
CA SER A 227 0.67 12.68 26.03
C SER A 227 -0.64 12.20 25.39
N ILE A 228 -0.54 11.27 24.45
CA ILE A 228 -1.68 10.74 23.71
C ILE A 228 -2.22 9.54 24.48
N GLU A 229 -3.37 9.73 25.13
CA GLU A 229 -4.09 8.63 25.75
C GLU A 229 -4.81 7.77 24.69
N ALA A 230 -5.00 6.49 25.01
CA ALA A 230 -5.92 5.64 24.26
C ALA A 230 -7.31 6.28 24.32
N GLY A 231 -7.77 6.82 23.21
CA GLY A 231 -9.08 7.47 23.13
C GLY A 231 -10.15 6.52 22.59
N GLU A 232 -11.42 6.90 22.71
CA GLU A 232 -12.45 6.20 21.93
C GLU A 232 -12.14 6.32 20.43
N ALA A 233 -12.13 5.19 19.75
CA ALA A 233 -11.95 5.16 18.31
C ALA A 233 -13.05 6.02 17.67
N VAL A 234 -12.67 7.14 17.08
CA VAL A 234 -13.64 7.94 16.32
C VAL A 234 -14.01 7.13 15.08
N PRO A 235 -15.26 6.69 14.94
CA PRO A 235 -15.65 5.93 13.78
C PRO A 235 -15.36 6.73 12.51
N VAL A 236 -14.55 6.17 11.63
CA VAL A 236 -14.34 6.72 10.30
C VAL A 236 -15.60 6.42 9.50
N ALA A 237 -16.39 7.43 9.15
CA ALA A 237 -17.53 7.25 8.27
C ALA A 237 -17.03 7.26 6.82
N ALA A 238 -17.31 6.20 6.08
CA ALA A 238 -17.05 6.20 4.64
C ALA A 238 -18.10 7.06 3.91
N PRO A 239 -17.71 7.71 2.79
CA PRO A 239 -18.71 8.31 1.94
C PRO A 239 -19.55 7.18 1.34
N ARG A 240 -20.85 7.26 1.49
CA ARG A 240 -21.79 6.34 0.82
C ARG A 240 -21.83 6.65 -0.69
N VAL A 241 -20.70 6.39 -1.38
CA VAL A 241 -20.64 6.51 -2.83
C VAL A 241 -21.09 5.20 -3.44
N LYS A 242 -22.24 5.23 -4.10
CA LYS A 242 -22.71 4.06 -4.89
C LYS A 242 -21.73 3.85 -6.05
N VAL A 243 -20.97 2.78 -6.01
CA VAL A 243 -20.14 2.34 -7.13
C VAL A 243 -21.04 1.56 -8.10
N LYS A 244 -21.06 1.97 -9.39
CA LYS A 244 -21.75 1.21 -10.43
C LYS A 244 -21.07 -0.14 -10.65
N SER A 245 -21.82 -1.16 -11.05
CA SER A 245 -21.28 -2.50 -11.33
C SER A 245 -20.34 -2.54 -12.54
N GLY A 246 -20.55 -1.70 -13.55
CA GLY A 246 -19.71 -1.61 -14.76
C GLY A 246 -18.72 -0.44 -14.74
N ALA A 247 -17.82 -0.37 -15.70
CA ALA A 247 -16.98 0.79 -15.94
C ALA A 247 -17.85 2.02 -16.30
N PHE A 248 -17.39 3.22 -15.88
CA PHE A 248 -18.05 4.49 -16.26
C PHE A 248 -17.66 4.91 -17.68
N VAL A 249 -16.43 4.58 -18.08
CA VAL A 249 -15.85 4.86 -19.38
C VAL A 249 -15.12 3.61 -19.86
N SER A 250 -15.44 3.15 -21.06
CA SER A 250 -14.82 1.94 -21.62
C SER A 250 -13.44 2.19 -22.21
N ARG A 251 -13.12 3.42 -22.63
CA ARG A 251 -11.85 3.79 -23.21
C ARG A 251 -11.48 5.23 -22.88
N THR A 252 -10.24 5.45 -22.46
CA THR A 252 -9.66 6.77 -22.20
C THR A 252 -8.37 6.93 -23.01
N VAL A 253 -8.17 8.08 -23.63
CA VAL A 253 -6.97 8.39 -24.42
C VAL A 253 -6.31 9.64 -23.87
N ILE A 254 -5.01 9.54 -23.59
CA ILE A 254 -4.14 10.66 -23.19
C ILE A 254 -3.02 10.76 -24.24
N ARG A 255 -2.55 11.97 -24.54
CA ARG A 255 -1.40 12.17 -25.43
C ARG A 255 -0.25 12.77 -24.64
N ARG A 256 0.94 12.17 -24.77
CA ARG A 256 2.16 12.59 -24.07
C ARG A 256 3.39 12.37 -24.96
N PRO A 257 4.52 13.00 -24.64
CA PRO A 257 5.79 12.79 -25.34
C PRO A 257 6.41 11.45 -24.98
N VAL A 258 5.77 10.35 -25.36
CA VAL A 258 6.25 8.98 -25.19
C VAL A 258 6.74 8.41 -26.51
N SER A 259 7.71 7.49 -26.45
CA SER A 259 8.27 6.83 -27.63
C SER A 259 7.36 5.71 -28.16
N LYS A 260 6.68 5.02 -27.25
CA LYS A 260 5.71 3.96 -27.53
C LYS A 260 4.41 4.22 -26.79
N PRO A 261 3.29 3.72 -27.30
CA PRO A 261 2.03 3.74 -26.57
C PRO A 261 2.14 2.95 -25.26
N LEU A 262 1.51 3.50 -24.21
CA LEU A 262 1.24 2.77 -22.97
C LEU A 262 -0.22 2.34 -22.93
N PHE A 263 -0.49 1.20 -22.32
CA PHE A 263 -1.84 0.72 -22.08
C PHE A 263 -2.04 0.34 -20.60
N CYS A 264 -3.27 0.48 -20.14
CA CYS A 264 -3.72 -0.07 -18.88
C CYS A 264 -5.13 -0.64 -19.08
N ILE A 265 -5.25 -1.97 -19.05
CA ILE A 265 -6.52 -2.68 -19.04
C ILE A 265 -6.95 -2.79 -17.58
N GLY A 266 -8.00 -2.07 -17.20
CA GLY A 266 -8.54 -2.09 -15.86
C GLY A 266 -9.84 -2.88 -15.78
N ILE A 267 -10.01 -3.65 -14.71
CA ILE A 267 -11.23 -4.42 -14.43
C ILE A 267 -11.70 -4.14 -13.01
N LYS A 268 -12.97 -3.91 -12.86
CA LYS A 268 -13.61 -3.81 -11.55
C LYS A 268 -14.52 -5.02 -11.34
N TYR A 269 -14.39 -5.67 -10.19
CA TYR A 269 -15.17 -6.88 -9.87
C TYR A 269 -15.82 -6.79 -8.49
N PRO A 270 -16.94 -7.50 -8.25
CA PRO A 270 -17.58 -7.50 -6.94
C PRO A 270 -16.69 -8.09 -5.85
N SER A 271 -16.41 -7.30 -4.82
CA SER A 271 -15.71 -7.72 -3.62
C SER A 271 -16.42 -7.12 -2.40
N PRO A 272 -17.55 -7.71 -1.98
CA PRO A 272 -18.35 -7.16 -0.89
C PRO A 272 -17.54 -7.09 0.40
N PRO A 273 -17.83 -6.09 1.27
CA PRO A 273 -17.22 -5.95 2.57
C PRO A 273 -17.22 -7.23 3.38
N ALA A 274 -16.12 -7.54 4.03
CA ALA A 274 -15.95 -8.73 4.85
C ALA A 274 -14.90 -8.48 5.95
N GLY A 275 -14.82 -9.37 6.93
CA GLY A 275 -13.75 -9.34 7.92
C GLY A 275 -12.38 -9.64 7.31
N SER A 276 -11.31 -9.27 8.05
CA SER A 276 -9.90 -9.35 7.63
C SER A 276 -9.54 -10.68 7.00
N THR A 277 -9.84 -11.80 7.66
CA THR A 277 -9.51 -13.16 7.18
C THR A 277 -10.15 -13.49 5.84
N VAL A 278 -11.39 -13.06 5.62
CA VAL A 278 -12.10 -13.32 4.36
C VAL A 278 -11.55 -12.46 3.22
N LEU A 279 -11.27 -11.18 3.48
CA LEU A 279 -10.68 -10.27 2.48
C LEU A 279 -9.27 -10.74 2.13
N TRP A 280 -8.45 -11.08 3.12
CA TRP A 280 -7.12 -11.62 2.92
C TRP A 280 -7.12 -12.94 2.13
N ARG A 281 -8.05 -13.88 2.41
CA ARG A 281 -8.17 -15.11 1.63
C ARG A 281 -8.57 -14.82 0.17
N ARG A 282 -9.41 -13.81 -0.08
CA ARG A 282 -9.73 -13.37 -1.45
C ARG A 282 -8.51 -12.77 -2.14
N ASP A 283 -7.73 -11.96 -1.41
CA ASP A 283 -6.49 -11.37 -1.89
C ASP A 283 -5.49 -12.46 -2.31
N LEU A 284 -5.24 -13.42 -1.45
CA LEU A 284 -4.37 -14.56 -1.76
C LEU A 284 -4.90 -15.41 -2.91
N THR A 285 -6.23 -15.59 -3.02
CA THR A 285 -6.84 -16.29 -4.16
C THR A 285 -6.65 -15.50 -5.45
N MET A 286 -6.75 -14.16 -5.40
CA MET A 286 -6.47 -13.30 -6.55
C MET A 286 -5.00 -13.36 -6.94
N SER A 287 -4.08 -13.37 -5.98
CA SER A 287 -2.64 -13.55 -6.23
C SER A 287 -2.37 -14.86 -6.98
N VAL A 288 -2.95 -15.97 -6.53
CA VAL A 288 -2.84 -17.28 -7.21
C VAL A 288 -3.43 -17.21 -8.62
N LEU A 289 -4.58 -16.57 -8.78
CA LEU A 289 -5.25 -16.44 -10.07
C LEU A 289 -4.43 -15.59 -11.04
N CYS A 290 -3.95 -14.43 -10.61
CA CYS A 290 -3.16 -13.54 -11.43
C CYS A 290 -1.83 -14.17 -11.84
N GLU A 291 -1.14 -14.84 -10.89
CA GLU A 291 0.11 -15.57 -11.20
C GLU A 291 -0.15 -16.75 -12.15
N THR A 292 -1.32 -17.39 -12.07
CA THR A 292 -1.71 -18.45 -13.02
C THR A 292 -1.89 -17.92 -14.43
N LEU A 293 -2.53 -16.74 -14.58
CA LEU A 293 -2.97 -16.22 -15.87
C LEU A 293 -1.96 -15.28 -16.54
N PHE A 294 -1.32 -14.41 -15.74
CA PHE A 294 -0.62 -13.22 -16.26
C PHE A 294 0.85 -13.16 -15.87
N SER A 295 1.40 -14.20 -15.21
CA SER A 295 2.83 -14.24 -14.93
C SER A 295 3.66 -14.26 -16.19
N HIS A 296 4.90 -13.81 -16.10
CA HIS A 296 5.85 -13.83 -17.24
C HIS A 296 6.12 -15.23 -17.78
N ALA A 297 5.91 -16.27 -16.97
CA ALA A 297 6.02 -17.67 -17.39
C ALA A 297 4.70 -18.23 -17.95
N GLY A 298 3.61 -17.45 -17.95
CA GLY A 298 2.29 -17.84 -18.43
C GLY A 298 2.16 -17.71 -19.93
N GLU A 299 1.22 -18.46 -20.52
CA GLU A 299 0.98 -18.49 -21.96
C GLU A 299 0.59 -17.11 -22.51
N PHE A 300 -0.24 -16.37 -21.77
CA PHE A 300 -0.69 -15.03 -22.19
C PHE A 300 0.48 -14.07 -22.40
N TYR A 301 1.34 -13.90 -21.40
CA TYR A 301 2.48 -12.99 -21.51
C TYR A 301 3.47 -13.48 -22.57
N SER A 302 3.83 -14.78 -22.56
CA SER A 302 4.81 -15.36 -23.49
C SER A 302 4.41 -15.14 -24.96
N SER A 303 3.12 -15.36 -25.29
CA SER A 303 2.63 -15.19 -26.65
C SER A 303 2.68 -13.74 -27.14
N LEU A 304 2.33 -12.78 -26.28
CA LEU A 304 2.39 -11.36 -26.59
C LEU A 304 3.82 -10.83 -26.67
N PHE A 305 4.69 -11.34 -25.82
CA PHE A 305 6.11 -10.96 -25.80
C PHE A 305 6.85 -11.54 -27.03
N GLU A 306 6.66 -12.81 -27.36
CA GLU A 306 7.28 -13.47 -28.51
C GLU A 306 6.81 -12.87 -29.85
N SER A 307 5.55 -12.44 -29.92
CA SER A 307 5.02 -11.69 -31.07
C SER A 307 5.50 -10.23 -31.16
N GLY A 308 6.18 -9.73 -30.12
CA GLY A 308 6.59 -8.33 -30.01
C GLY A 308 5.44 -7.36 -29.74
N THR A 309 4.27 -7.87 -29.37
CA THR A 309 3.08 -7.03 -29.11
C THR A 309 3.22 -6.20 -27.84
N VAL A 310 3.90 -6.73 -26.81
CA VAL A 310 4.17 -6.04 -25.54
C VAL A 310 5.66 -5.97 -25.23
N SER A 311 6.06 -4.97 -24.46
CA SER A 311 7.44 -4.80 -23.98
C SER A 311 7.67 -5.57 -22.66
N PRO A 312 8.95 -5.80 -22.27
CA PRO A 312 9.30 -6.57 -21.04
C PRO A 312 8.74 -6.01 -19.73
N GLY A 313 8.43 -4.71 -19.67
CA GLY A 313 7.91 -4.03 -18.47
C GLY A 313 6.40 -4.22 -18.24
N THR A 314 5.73 -5.08 -19.00
CA THR A 314 4.30 -5.36 -18.78
C THR A 314 4.09 -6.09 -17.46
N SER A 315 3.20 -5.58 -16.63
CA SER A 315 2.92 -6.08 -15.28
C SER A 315 1.43 -6.03 -14.95
N TYR A 316 1.04 -6.72 -13.90
CA TYR A 316 -0.32 -6.66 -13.38
C TYR A 316 -0.34 -6.18 -11.92
N GLY A 317 -1.44 -5.54 -11.53
CA GLY A 317 -1.75 -5.16 -10.17
C GLY A 317 -3.19 -5.49 -9.80
N PHE A 318 -3.50 -5.55 -8.53
CA PHE A 318 -4.88 -5.74 -8.07
C PHE A 318 -5.11 -5.20 -6.65
N LEU A 319 -6.38 -4.95 -6.33
CA LEU A 319 -6.86 -4.61 -5.00
C LEU A 319 -8.15 -5.40 -4.73
N VAL A 320 -8.18 -6.21 -3.69
CA VAL A 320 -9.33 -7.04 -3.31
C VAL A 320 -10.17 -6.37 -2.22
N GLY A 321 -10.64 -5.18 -2.50
CA GLY A 321 -11.35 -4.38 -1.52
C GLY A 321 -10.40 -3.55 -0.66
N ALA A 322 -10.94 -2.53 0.00
CA ALA A 322 -10.17 -1.75 0.95
C ALA A 322 -10.00 -2.53 2.25
N SER A 323 -8.97 -2.17 3.01
CA SER A 323 -8.69 -2.75 4.32
C SER A 323 -9.96 -2.89 5.19
N PRO A 324 -10.09 -4.00 5.94
CA PRO A 324 -11.20 -4.20 6.87
C PRO A 324 -11.26 -3.16 8.00
N ARG A 325 -10.22 -2.34 8.14
CA ARG A 325 -10.18 -1.20 9.08
C ARG A 325 -11.06 -0.04 8.63
N LEU A 326 -11.38 0.04 7.33
CA LEU A 326 -12.28 1.07 6.82
C LEU A 326 -13.72 0.70 7.12
N PRO A 327 -14.54 1.63 7.63
CA PRO A 327 -15.91 1.35 8.07
C PRO A 327 -16.88 0.99 6.93
N ASP A 328 -16.51 1.28 5.70
CA ASP A 328 -17.23 0.87 4.49
C ASP A 328 -16.19 0.48 3.44
N PRO A 329 -15.60 -0.71 3.58
CA PRO A 329 -14.62 -1.19 2.62
C PRO A 329 -15.26 -1.23 1.23
N LEU A 330 -14.44 -1.03 0.20
CA LEU A 330 -14.89 -1.09 -1.19
C LEU A 330 -15.74 -2.33 -1.43
N ALA A 331 -16.94 -2.13 -1.97
CA ALA A 331 -17.79 -3.24 -2.42
C ALA A 331 -17.22 -3.92 -3.68
N TYR A 332 -16.14 -3.39 -4.21
CA TYR A 332 -15.49 -3.85 -5.44
C TYR A 332 -13.98 -3.85 -5.27
N GLY A 333 -13.33 -4.92 -5.72
CA GLY A 333 -11.91 -4.93 -6.05
C GLY A 333 -11.65 -4.41 -7.46
N TYR A 334 -10.41 -4.24 -7.81
CA TYR A 334 -9.99 -4.02 -9.19
C TYR A 334 -8.72 -4.82 -9.50
N PHE A 335 -8.52 -5.06 -10.79
CA PHE A 335 -7.32 -5.61 -11.38
C PHE A 335 -6.90 -4.68 -12.51
N ASP A 336 -5.62 -4.51 -12.70
CA ASP A 336 -5.04 -3.87 -13.87
C ASP A 336 -3.93 -4.72 -14.50
N LEU A 337 -3.81 -4.58 -15.81
CA LEU A 337 -2.70 -5.08 -16.62
C LEU A 337 -2.19 -3.91 -17.43
N ALA A 338 -0.94 -3.54 -17.24
CA ALA A 338 -0.37 -2.34 -17.83
C ALA A 338 1.01 -2.62 -18.45
N GLY A 339 1.35 -1.87 -19.48
CA GLY A 339 2.61 -2.04 -20.19
C GLY A 339 2.82 -1.08 -21.34
N GLU A 340 3.98 -1.21 -21.98
CA GLU A 340 4.26 -0.60 -23.29
C GLU A 340 3.92 -1.59 -24.40
N CYS A 341 3.39 -1.08 -25.49
CA CYS A 341 3.05 -1.90 -26.66
C CYS A 341 3.09 -1.06 -27.94
N ASP A 342 3.03 -1.73 -29.08
CA ASP A 342 2.90 -1.05 -30.37
C ASP A 342 1.43 -0.72 -30.71
N SER A 343 0.49 -1.53 -30.23
CA SER A 343 -0.96 -1.35 -30.45
C SER A 343 -1.76 -1.74 -29.19
N PRO A 344 -2.23 -0.76 -28.40
CA PRO A 344 -3.07 -1.02 -27.24
C PRO A 344 -4.35 -1.81 -27.55
N GLU A 345 -4.94 -1.56 -28.72
CA GLU A 345 -6.13 -2.27 -29.18
C GLU A 345 -5.84 -3.75 -29.43
N ALA A 346 -4.72 -4.08 -30.05
CA ALA A 346 -4.31 -5.48 -30.26
C ALA A 346 -4.08 -6.23 -28.95
N VAL A 347 -3.52 -5.54 -27.94
CA VAL A 347 -3.36 -6.12 -26.58
C VAL A 347 -4.73 -6.37 -25.93
N MET A 348 -5.67 -5.43 -26.06
CA MET A 348 -7.03 -5.58 -25.54
C MET A 348 -7.78 -6.74 -26.22
N ASP A 349 -7.68 -6.86 -27.54
CA ASP A 349 -8.31 -7.96 -28.29
C ASP A 349 -7.72 -9.32 -27.90
N ALA A 350 -6.40 -9.39 -27.74
CA ALA A 350 -5.70 -10.60 -27.27
C ALA A 350 -6.13 -10.95 -25.83
N PHE A 351 -6.23 -9.94 -24.95
CA PHE A 351 -6.71 -10.14 -23.59
C PHE A 351 -8.14 -10.69 -23.55
N LEU A 352 -9.06 -10.12 -24.33
CA LEU A 352 -10.44 -10.59 -24.40
C LEU A 352 -10.53 -12.02 -24.94
N THR A 353 -9.75 -12.33 -25.99
CA THR A 353 -9.68 -13.68 -26.57
C THR A 353 -9.17 -14.68 -25.52
N PHE A 354 -8.08 -14.36 -24.84
CA PHE A 354 -7.52 -15.20 -23.78
C PHE A 354 -8.51 -15.45 -22.65
N VAL A 355 -9.19 -14.41 -22.16
CA VAL A 355 -10.19 -14.54 -21.10
C VAL A 355 -11.36 -15.43 -21.53
N GLU A 356 -11.82 -15.34 -22.80
CA GLU A 356 -12.84 -16.23 -23.34
C GLU A 356 -12.36 -17.68 -23.48
N ASP A 357 -11.11 -17.89 -23.86
CA ASP A 357 -10.52 -19.23 -23.93
C ASP A 357 -10.42 -19.87 -22.56
N VAL A 358 -9.96 -19.12 -21.55
CA VAL A 358 -9.97 -19.58 -20.14
C VAL A 358 -11.38 -19.89 -19.67
N ARG A 359 -12.38 -19.08 -20.02
CA ARG A 359 -13.79 -19.33 -19.66
C ARG A 359 -14.35 -20.62 -20.26
N LYS A 360 -13.92 -20.97 -21.47
CA LYS A 360 -14.35 -22.22 -22.16
C LYS A 360 -13.64 -23.45 -21.65
N ASN A 361 -12.32 -23.34 -21.42
CA ASN A 361 -11.44 -24.47 -21.18
C ASN A 361 -11.12 -24.68 -19.69
N GLY A 362 -11.43 -23.71 -18.81
CA GLY A 362 -11.03 -23.66 -17.43
C GLY A 362 -9.58 -23.22 -17.24
N LEU A 363 -9.14 -23.11 -16.00
CA LEU A 363 -7.76 -22.79 -15.65
C LEU A 363 -6.84 -24.00 -15.88
N CYS A 364 -5.65 -23.78 -16.39
CA CYS A 364 -4.63 -24.81 -16.50
C CYS A 364 -4.19 -25.28 -15.10
N ARG A 365 -4.38 -26.56 -14.81
CA ARG A 365 -4.02 -27.15 -13.50
C ARG A 365 -2.53 -27.09 -13.21
N GLU A 366 -1.69 -27.19 -14.24
CA GLU A 366 -0.24 -27.14 -14.08
C GLU A 366 0.22 -25.72 -13.74
N ASP A 367 -0.31 -24.72 -14.43
CA ASP A 367 -0.03 -23.30 -14.16
C ASP A 367 -0.53 -22.89 -12.77
N PHE A 368 -1.73 -23.34 -12.37
CA PHE A 368 -2.24 -23.14 -11.03
C PHE A 368 -1.30 -23.71 -9.95
N ARG A 369 -0.75 -24.90 -10.16
CA ARG A 369 0.22 -25.50 -9.23
C ARG A 369 1.56 -24.75 -9.24
N ARG A 370 1.99 -24.26 -10.42
CA ARG A 370 3.19 -23.42 -10.55
C ARG A 370 2.99 -22.12 -9.77
N ALA A 371 1.87 -21.42 -9.98
CA ALA A 371 1.54 -20.17 -9.29
C ALA A 371 1.62 -20.31 -7.75
N LYS A 372 1.03 -21.37 -7.21
CA LYS A 372 1.13 -21.64 -5.76
C LYS A 372 2.59 -21.84 -5.29
N ARG A 373 3.43 -22.50 -6.08
CA ARG A 373 4.86 -22.66 -5.72
C ARG A 373 5.64 -21.35 -5.80
N VAL A 374 5.32 -20.49 -6.78
CA VAL A 374 5.93 -19.16 -6.90
C VAL A 374 5.59 -18.32 -5.67
N LEU A 375 4.30 -18.19 -5.35
CA LEU A 375 3.85 -17.42 -4.18
C LEU A 375 4.40 -17.97 -2.85
N TYR A 376 4.53 -19.30 -2.75
CA TYR A 376 5.18 -19.92 -1.59
C TYR A 376 6.65 -19.49 -1.46
N ALA A 377 7.39 -19.53 -2.57
CA ALA A 377 8.80 -19.13 -2.59
C ALA A 377 8.97 -17.62 -2.32
N GLU A 378 8.13 -16.78 -2.92
CA GLU A 378 8.12 -15.34 -2.67
C GLU A 378 7.82 -15.01 -1.21
N PHE A 379 6.86 -15.69 -0.60
CA PHE A 379 6.57 -15.51 0.81
C PHE A 379 7.77 -15.88 1.70
N ILE A 380 8.45 -16.99 1.43
CA ILE A 380 9.66 -17.37 2.16
C ILE A 380 10.78 -16.34 1.99
N ALA A 381 10.96 -15.80 0.80
CA ALA A 381 12.01 -14.80 0.52
C ALA A 381 11.87 -13.53 1.38
N ASN A 382 10.64 -13.19 1.84
CA ASN A 382 10.45 -12.07 2.77
C ASN A 382 11.09 -12.32 4.15
N PHE A 383 11.57 -13.53 4.45
CA PHE A 383 12.25 -13.83 5.72
C PHE A 383 13.78 -13.71 5.63
N ASP A 384 14.33 -13.30 4.49
CA ASP A 384 15.77 -13.17 4.28
C ASP A 384 16.37 -11.92 4.93
N THR A 385 15.64 -10.81 4.96
CA THR A 385 16.13 -9.55 5.56
C THR A 385 15.31 -9.14 6.78
N THR A 386 15.90 -8.34 7.66
CA THR A 386 15.20 -7.80 8.83
C THR A 386 14.10 -6.80 8.44
N GLU A 387 14.29 -6.10 7.33
CA GLU A 387 13.34 -5.13 6.79
C GLU A 387 12.08 -5.82 6.24
N ASP A 388 12.27 -6.82 5.37
CA ASP A 388 11.15 -7.54 4.76
C ASP A 388 10.34 -8.27 5.84
N VAL A 389 11.01 -8.92 6.81
CA VAL A 389 10.33 -9.57 7.94
C VAL A 389 9.49 -8.57 8.73
N ALA A 390 10.06 -7.43 9.14
CA ALA A 390 9.34 -6.46 9.95
C ALA A 390 8.17 -5.83 9.18
N SER A 391 8.36 -5.53 7.90
CA SER A 391 7.33 -5.00 7.01
C SER A 391 6.18 -6.00 6.82
N LEU A 392 6.50 -7.26 6.54
CA LEU A 392 5.51 -8.33 6.38
C LEU A 392 4.71 -8.54 7.66
N LEU A 393 5.37 -8.81 8.79
CA LEU A 393 4.70 -9.05 10.08
C LEU A 393 3.86 -7.84 10.50
N GLY A 394 4.38 -6.63 10.32
CA GLY A 394 3.68 -5.38 10.63
C GLY A 394 2.42 -5.17 9.80
N SER A 395 2.48 -5.50 8.50
CA SER A 395 1.34 -5.42 7.58
C SER A 395 0.22 -6.38 8.01
N TYR A 396 0.55 -7.66 8.23
CA TYR A 396 -0.43 -8.66 8.69
C TYR A 396 -1.02 -8.28 10.05
N ALA A 397 -0.18 -7.90 11.00
CA ALA A 397 -0.64 -7.49 12.32
C ALA A 397 -1.55 -6.25 12.26
N ALA A 398 -1.27 -5.27 11.39
CA ALA A 398 -2.12 -4.10 11.21
C ALA A 398 -3.54 -4.49 10.77
N ASP A 399 -3.70 -5.56 9.99
CA ASP A 399 -4.98 -6.11 9.58
C ASP A 399 -5.58 -7.12 10.58
N GLY A 400 -4.90 -7.35 11.71
CA GLY A 400 -5.35 -8.33 12.71
C GLY A 400 -5.14 -9.78 12.31
N LEU A 401 -4.18 -10.05 11.43
CA LEU A 401 -3.83 -11.36 10.90
C LEU A 401 -2.50 -11.85 11.46
N CYS A 402 -2.27 -13.15 11.42
CA CYS A 402 -0.97 -13.78 11.64
C CYS A 402 -0.32 -14.10 10.28
N ALA A 403 0.91 -13.64 10.06
CA ALA A 403 1.59 -13.89 8.79
C ALA A 403 1.82 -15.38 8.51
N TYR A 404 2.04 -16.18 9.56
CA TYR A 404 2.29 -17.61 9.40
C TYR A 404 1.07 -18.42 8.96
N ASP A 405 -0.15 -17.87 9.10
CA ASP A 405 -1.36 -18.47 8.55
C ASP A 405 -1.35 -18.55 7.02
N PHE A 406 -0.41 -17.82 6.36
CA PHE A 406 -0.24 -17.83 4.92
C PHE A 406 -0.10 -19.24 4.33
N PHE A 407 0.69 -20.09 4.97
CA PHE A 407 0.99 -21.43 4.46
C PHE A 407 -0.28 -22.28 4.36
N ASP A 408 -1.07 -22.30 5.43
CA ASP A 408 -2.30 -23.08 5.48
C ASP A 408 -3.38 -22.47 4.57
N ALA A 409 -3.43 -21.15 4.49
CA ALA A 409 -4.35 -20.47 3.60
C ALA A 409 -4.02 -20.75 2.14
N LEU A 410 -2.74 -20.67 1.75
CA LEU A 410 -2.27 -21.00 0.39
C LEU A 410 -2.55 -22.46 0.06
N ASP A 411 -2.23 -23.40 0.97
CA ASP A 411 -2.50 -24.83 0.78
C ASP A 411 -4.01 -25.07 0.58
N GLY A 412 -4.85 -24.38 1.33
CA GLY A 412 -6.29 -24.48 1.28
C GLY A 412 -6.98 -23.83 0.07
N ILE A 413 -6.26 -23.09 -0.79
CA ILE A 413 -6.82 -22.56 -2.04
C ILE A 413 -6.88 -23.66 -3.09
N THR A 414 -8.08 -23.92 -3.61
CA THR A 414 -8.33 -24.93 -4.64
C THR A 414 -8.44 -24.30 -6.03
N LEU A 415 -8.30 -25.13 -7.07
CA LEU A 415 -8.54 -24.68 -8.45
C LEU A 415 -9.96 -24.13 -8.63
N ALA A 416 -10.95 -24.75 -7.99
CA ALA A 416 -12.34 -24.31 -8.03
C ALA A 416 -12.55 -22.93 -7.36
N ASP A 417 -11.77 -22.60 -6.30
CA ASP A 417 -11.80 -21.26 -5.71
C ASP A 417 -11.31 -20.21 -6.71
N ALA A 418 -10.20 -20.50 -7.41
CA ALA A 418 -9.64 -19.63 -8.44
C ALA A 418 -10.58 -19.46 -9.64
N GLU A 419 -11.18 -20.55 -10.15
CA GLU A 419 -12.17 -20.52 -11.23
C GLU A 419 -13.43 -19.72 -10.81
N SER A 420 -13.92 -19.92 -9.59
CA SER A 420 -15.05 -19.13 -9.05
C SER A 420 -14.74 -17.64 -8.94
N LEU A 421 -13.51 -17.28 -8.59
CA LEU A 421 -13.07 -15.88 -8.55
C LEU A 421 -12.91 -15.32 -9.96
N PHE A 422 -12.33 -16.09 -10.89
CA PHE A 422 -12.22 -15.73 -12.31
C PHE A 422 -13.58 -15.37 -12.92
N ASP A 423 -14.59 -16.21 -12.73
CA ASP A 423 -15.93 -15.98 -13.23
C ASP A 423 -16.61 -14.71 -12.68
N LYS A 424 -16.22 -14.29 -11.48
CA LYS A 424 -16.73 -13.06 -10.84
C LYS A 424 -15.95 -11.82 -11.30
N ALA A 425 -14.65 -11.95 -11.45
CA ALA A 425 -13.75 -10.82 -11.70
C ALA A 425 -13.68 -10.44 -13.19
N PHE A 426 -13.56 -11.43 -14.08
CA PHE A 426 -13.26 -11.19 -15.50
C PHE A 426 -14.54 -11.17 -16.37
N ARG A 427 -15.37 -10.14 -16.20
CA ARG A 427 -16.61 -9.94 -16.98
C ARG A 427 -16.49 -8.72 -17.87
N GLU A 428 -16.80 -8.84 -19.15
CA GLU A 428 -16.62 -7.82 -20.19
C GLU A 428 -17.25 -6.45 -19.83
N SER A 429 -18.40 -6.43 -19.21
CA SER A 429 -19.07 -5.18 -18.82
C SER A 429 -18.30 -4.37 -17.75
N GLN A 430 -17.21 -4.91 -17.21
CA GLN A 430 -16.43 -4.33 -16.12
C GLN A 430 -15.06 -3.81 -16.58
N TYR A 431 -14.75 -3.90 -17.87
CA TYR A 431 -13.45 -3.55 -18.45
C TYR A 431 -13.36 -2.08 -18.84
N THR A 432 -12.14 -1.53 -18.76
CA THR A 432 -11.75 -0.26 -19.38
C THR A 432 -10.38 -0.40 -20.00
N LEU A 433 -10.13 0.36 -21.06
CA LEU A 433 -8.80 0.52 -21.65
C LEU A 433 -8.39 1.98 -21.53
N ALA A 434 -7.37 2.28 -20.75
CA ALA A 434 -6.70 3.58 -20.77
C ALA A 434 -5.43 3.46 -21.62
N VAL A 435 -5.15 4.48 -22.41
CA VAL A 435 -3.98 4.52 -23.28
C VAL A 435 -3.31 5.88 -23.21
N VAL A 436 -1.98 5.86 -23.24
CA VAL A 436 -1.16 7.04 -23.50
C VAL A 436 -0.53 6.87 -24.88
N LEU A 437 -0.85 7.78 -25.78
CA LEU A 437 -0.34 7.76 -27.15
C LEU A 437 0.74 8.84 -27.33
N PRO A 438 1.70 8.64 -28.24
CA PRO A 438 2.64 9.67 -28.66
C PRO A 438 1.90 10.93 -29.14
N LEU A 439 2.56 12.09 -29.00
CA LEU A 439 2.08 13.33 -29.61
C LEU A 439 2.03 13.19 -31.13
N GLU A 440 1.02 13.76 -31.78
CA GLU A 440 0.95 13.78 -33.24
C GLU A 440 2.09 14.64 -33.81
N GLU A 441 2.70 14.19 -34.92
CA GLU A 441 3.72 14.95 -35.62
C GLU A 441 3.18 16.33 -36.00
N GLY A 442 3.65 17.39 -35.38
CA GLY A 442 3.19 18.76 -35.55
C GLY A 442 2.81 19.49 -34.27
N THR A 443 2.44 18.79 -33.22
CA THR A 443 2.13 19.37 -31.90
C THR A 443 3.41 19.59 -31.07
N ALA A 444 4.41 18.74 -31.25
CA ALA A 444 5.71 18.80 -30.54
C ALA A 444 6.52 20.09 -30.83
N ARG A 445 6.22 20.81 -31.92
CA ARG A 445 6.91 22.10 -32.27
C ARG A 445 6.33 23.32 -31.57
N LYS A 446 5.16 23.23 -30.94
CA LYS A 446 4.49 24.41 -30.32
C LYS A 446 4.73 24.51 -28.80
N GLU A 447 5.17 23.44 -28.14
CA GLU A 447 5.42 23.47 -26.68
C GLU A 447 6.90 23.72 -26.34
N LEU A 448 7.80 23.76 -27.35
CA LEU A 448 9.23 24.05 -27.21
C LEU A 448 9.60 25.45 -27.74
N SER A 449 8.64 26.29 -28.10
CA SER A 449 8.81 27.69 -28.49
C SER A 449 8.06 28.59 -27.50
#